data_035addd3dce51cfb2519c9ffdbb98259
#
_entry.id   035addd3dce51cfb2519c9ffdbb98259
#
_cell.length_a   1.000
_cell.length_b   1.000
_cell.length_c   1.000
_cell.angle_alpha   90.00
_cell.angle_beta   90.00
_cell.angle_gamma   90.00
#
_symmetry.space_group_name_H-M   'P 1'
#
loop_
_entity.id
_entity.type
_entity.pdbx_description
1 polymer ?
#
loop_
_entity_poly.entity_id
_entity_poly.type
_entity_poly.pdbx_seq_one_letter_code
_entity_poly.pdbx_strand_id
1 'polypeptide(L)'
;MVYYSRDRLPDDLLRIIGGISPSQRVQRGFERRGTMKVLMLNGSARPTGNTYIALREIGEQLRREGIDYEIVNVGNGPIRDCLGCGRCTEAGCAFGTDDGVNDFIAKAREADGFVFGTPVYYAHPSGRILSFLDRVFYSGSGAFAFKPGAAVAVARRGGTSASFDVLNKYFGISSMPVVGSTYWNLVHGARAGEAAEDAEGLQTMRNLGRNLAYLIKCREAGRLAGVPLPETERGHRTNFIR
;
A
#
# COMPACT_ATOMS: atom_id res chain seq x y z
N MET A 1 0.50 -34.58 1.94
CA MET A 1 1.40 -34.05 2.98
C MET A 1 2.81 -34.44 2.57
N VAL A 2 3.54 -33.57 1.92
CA VAL A 2 4.92 -33.83 1.45
C VAL A 2 5.86 -33.11 2.40
N TYR A 3 6.59 -33.85 3.20
CA TYR A 3 7.67 -33.34 4.05
C TYR A 3 8.88 -33.03 3.17
N TYR A 4 9.25 -31.76 3.04
CA TYR A 4 10.57 -31.39 2.54
C TYR A 4 11.59 -31.50 3.68
N SER A 5 12.55 -32.39 3.52
CA SER A 5 13.68 -32.52 4.43
C SER A 5 14.62 -31.32 4.30
N ARG A 6 15.12 -30.86 5.42
CA ARG A 6 15.89 -29.62 5.63
C ARG A 6 17.37 -29.69 5.20
N ASP A 7 17.75 -30.56 4.28
CA ASP A 7 19.16 -30.70 3.93
C ASP A 7 19.42 -30.62 2.44
N ARG A 8 20.18 -29.56 2.10
CA ARG A 8 20.88 -29.22 0.86
C ARG A 8 20.09 -28.45 -0.20
N LEU A 9 20.34 -27.15 -0.21
CA LEU A 9 20.19 -26.36 -1.44
C LEU A 9 21.19 -26.89 -2.48
N PRO A 10 20.80 -27.01 -3.78
CA PRO A 10 21.71 -27.42 -4.85
C PRO A 10 22.93 -26.49 -4.93
N ASP A 11 24.12 -27.08 -5.17
CA ASP A 11 25.41 -26.36 -5.22
C ASP A 11 25.46 -25.22 -6.25
N ASP A 12 24.60 -25.28 -7.27
CA ASP A 12 24.45 -24.27 -8.33
C ASP A 12 23.86 -22.97 -7.79
N LEU A 13 22.98 -23.02 -6.81
CA LEU A 13 22.44 -21.83 -6.12
C LEU A 13 23.50 -21.13 -5.26
N LEU A 14 24.49 -21.87 -4.76
CA LEU A 14 25.61 -21.34 -3.99
C LEU A 14 26.61 -20.57 -4.85
N ARG A 15 26.71 -20.89 -6.14
CA ARG A 15 27.57 -20.19 -7.11
C ARG A 15 27.02 -18.84 -7.54
N ILE A 16 25.68 -18.71 -7.61
CA ILE A 16 25.02 -17.45 -8.00
C ILE A 16 25.11 -16.40 -6.88
N ILE A 17 25.27 -16.83 -5.63
CA ILE A 17 25.33 -15.93 -4.46
C ILE A 17 26.79 -15.65 -4.01
N GLY A 18 27.77 -15.84 -4.88
CA GLY A 18 29.18 -15.43 -4.69
C GLY A 18 29.72 -15.52 -3.26
N GLY A 19 30.42 -16.60 -2.97
CA GLY A 19 31.58 -16.74 -2.06
C GLY A 19 31.59 -16.16 -0.63
N ILE A 20 30.47 -15.76 -0.03
CA ILE A 20 30.41 -15.21 1.35
C ILE A 20 29.81 -16.25 2.28
N SER A 21 30.56 -16.69 3.29
CA SER A 21 30.08 -17.67 4.28
C SER A 21 28.86 -17.15 5.06
N PRO A 22 27.96 -18.03 5.54
CA PRO A 22 26.79 -17.63 6.34
C PRO A 22 27.16 -16.81 7.58
N SER A 23 28.31 -17.06 8.19
CA SER A 23 28.83 -16.31 9.35
C SER A 23 29.31 -14.90 8.99
N GLN A 24 29.88 -14.72 7.80
CA GLN A 24 30.31 -13.40 7.31
C GLN A 24 29.12 -12.52 6.82
N ARG A 25 28.00 -13.14 6.46
CA ARG A 25 26.75 -12.41 6.11
C ARG A 25 26.07 -11.82 7.34
N VAL A 26 26.16 -12.48 8.48
CA VAL A 26 25.58 -11.99 9.74
C VAL A 26 26.43 -10.87 10.36
N GLN A 27 27.73 -10.78 10.07
CA GLN A 27 28.64 -9.80 10.68
C GLN A 27 28.84 -8.52 9.87
N ARG A 28 28.52 -8.46 8.58
CA ARG A 28 28.38 -7.16 7.90
C ARG A 28 27.05 -6.58 8.32
N GLY A 29 27.08 -5.79 9.39
CA GLY A 29 25.92 -5.14 9.96
C GLY A 29 25.06 -4.55 8.86
N PHE A 30 23.83 -5.05 8.77
CA PHE A 30 22.79 -4.47 7.97
C PHE A 30 22.53 -3.06 8.52
N GLU A 31 23.19 -2.04 8.02
CA GLU A 31 22.79 -0.67 8.31
C GLU A 31 21.40 -0.46 7.71
N ARG A 32 20.40 -0.71 8.56
CA ARG A 32 19.01 -0.39 8.29
C ARG A 32 18.90 1.12 8.07
N ARG A 33 18.43 1.54 6.93
CA ARG A 33 17.74 2.83 6.84
C ARG A 33 16.55 2.74 7.80
N GLY A 34 16.54 3.45 8.89
CA GLY A 34 15.44 3.62 9.83
C GLY A 34 14.39 2.50 9.97
N THR A 35 13.37 2.71 10.78
CA THR A 35 12.24 1.78 10.94
C THR A 35 11.42 1.72 9.66
N MET A 36 11.09 0.52 9.15
CA MET A 36 10.17 0.35 8.01
C MET A 36 8.80 0.94 8.36
N LYS A 37 8.17 1.63 7.40
CA LYS A 37 6.93 2.37 7.65
C LYS A 37 5.88 2.10 6.56
N VAL A 38 4.64 1.88 6.96
CA VAL A 38 3.47 1.84 6.07
C VAL A 38 2.69 3.13 6.19
N LEU A 39 2.43 3.78 5.04
CA LEU A 39 1.57 4.95 4.97
C LEU A 39 0.16 4.54 4.57
N MET A 40 -0.82 4.89 5.38
CA MET A 40 -2.21 4.54 5.15
C MET A 40 -3.05 5.79 4.88
N LEU A 41 -3.98 5.71 3.94
CA LEU A 41 -4.93 6.77 3.65
C LEU A 41 -6.33 6.37 4.12
N ASN A 42 -6.90 7.13 5.05
CA ASN A 42 -8.29 7.00 5.44
C ASN A 42 -9.17 7.93 4.58
N GLY A 43 -9.86 7.36 3.59
CA GLY A 43 -10.76 8.06 2.67
C GLY A 43 -12.12 8.46 3.26
N SER A 44 -12.32 8.26 4.56
CA SER A 44 -13.54 8.68 5.26
C SER A 44 -13.44 10.13 5.72
N ALA A 45 -14.51 10.88 5.58
CA ALA A 45 -14.65 12.20 6.21
C ALA A 45 -14.67 12.13 7.75
N ARG A 46 -14.89 10.92 8.30
CA ARG A 46 -14.88 10.67 9.76
C ARG A 46 -13.52 10.13 10.16
N PRO A 47 -12.69 10.88 10.91
CA PRO A 47 -11.33 10.47 11.25
C PRO A 47 -11.24 9.14 12.01
N THR A 48 -12.22 8.86 12.90
CA THR A 48 -12.26 7.68 13.78
C THR A 48 -13.43 6.75 13.47
N GLY A 49 -13.98 6.78 12.24
CA GLY A 49 -15.09 5.94 11.82
C GLY A 49 -14.67 4.49 11.52
N ASN A 50 -15.59 3.71 10.94
CA ASN A 50 -15.38 2.29 10.64
C ASN A 50 -14.16 2.03 9.74
N THR A 51 -13.89 2.90 8.77
CA THR A 51 -12.70 2.81 7.92
C THR A 51 -11.41 2.93 8.75
N TYR A 52 -11.38 3.85 9.71
CA TYR A 52 -10.24 3.98 10.62
C TYR A 52 -10.02 2.72 11.47
N ILE A 53 -11.10 2.10 11.95
CA ILE A 53 -11.02 0.86 12.74
C ILE A 53 -10.35 -0.25 11.92
N ALA A 54 -10.77 -0.43 10.67
CA ALA A 54 -10.16 -1.39 9.77
C ALA A 54 -8.66 -1.12 9.53
N LEU A 55 -8.30 0.13 9.24
CA LEU A 55 -6.90 0.53 9.03
C LEU A 55 -6.06 0.38 10.29
N ARG A 56 -6.61 0.73 11.46
CA ARG A 56 -5.92 0.55 12.74
C ARG A 56 -5.63 -0.90 13.04
N GLU A 57 -6.56 -1.83 12.75
CA GLU A 57 -6.35 -3.25 12.95
C GLU A 57 -5.15 -3.78 12.13
N ILE A 58 -5.02 -3.32 10.87
CA ILE A 58 -3.85 -3.60 10.04
C ILE A 58 -2.59 -3.00 10.68
N GLY A 59 -2.66 -1.75 11.12
CA GLY A 59 -1.54 -1.03 11.72
C GLY A 59 -1.01 -1.68 12.99
N GLU A 60 -1.90 -2.11 13.89
CA GLU A 60 -1.49 -2.83 15.09
C GLU A 60 -0.85 -4.19 14.77
N GLN A 61 -1.29 -4.85 13.71
CA GLN A 61 -0.62 -6.07 13.25
C GLN A 61 0.77 -5.76 12.66
N LEU A 62 0.91 -4.68 11.88
CA LEU A 62 2.22 -4.24 11.36
C LEU A 62 3.21 -3.93 12.49
N ARG A 63 2.77 -3.28 13.57
CA ARG A 63 3.61 -3.04 14.76
C ARG A 63 4.10 -4.33 15.40
N ARG A 64 3.24 -5.34 15.51
CA ARG A 64 3.64 -6.68 15.99
C ARG A 64 4.69 -7.33 15.09
N GLU A 65 4.70 -6.97 13.81
CA GLU A 65 5.68 -7.40 12.82
C GLU A 65 6.95 -6.53 12.78
N GLY A 66 7.06 -5.50 13.63
CA GLY A 66 8.19 -4.58 13.70
C GLY A 66 8.20 -3.52 12.60
N ILE A 67 7.02 -3.16 12.08
CA ILE A 67 6.84 -2.14 11.05
C ILE A 67 5.94 -1.03 11.60
N ASP A 68 6.39 0.21 11.54
CA ASP A 68 5.59 1.36 11.93
C ASP A 68 4.52 1.70 10.89
N TYR A 69 3.49 2.42 11.32
CA TYR A 69 2.47 2.91 10.41
C TYR A 69 2.02 4.33 10.76
N GLU A 70 1.51 5.02 9.75
CA GLU A 70 0.85 6.31 9.89
C GLU A 70 -0.46 6.29 9.11
N ILE A 71 -1.57 6.72 9.76
CA ILE A 71 -2.87 6.87 9.09
C ILE A 71 -3.10 8.36 8.85
N VAL A 72 -3.11 8.76 7.58
CA VAL A 72 -3.49 10.10 7.13
C VAL A 72 -4.98 10.08 6.78
N ASN A 73 -5.73 11.02 7.35
CA ASN A 73 -7.15 11.19 7.03
C ASN A 73 -7.31 12.26 5.96
N VAL A 74 -8.12 11.98 4.93
CA VAL A 74 -8.42 12.95 3.87
C VAL A 74 -9.19 14.19 4.36
N GLY A 75 -9.63 14.18 5.62
CA GLY A 75 -10.37 15.30 6.21
C GLY A 75 -11.82 15.42 5.71
N ASN A 76 -12.47 16.49 6.10
CA ASN A 76 -13.83 16.85 5.69
C ASN A 76 -13.92 18.17 4.91
N GLY A 77 -12.77 18.84 4.71
CA GLY A 77 -12.66 20.03 3.87
C GLY A 77 -12.81 19.71 2.37
N PRO A 78 -12.88 20.69 1.50
CA PRO A 78 -12.96 20.48 0.06
C PRO A 78 -11.66 19.83 -0.47
N ILE A 79 -11.80 18.84 -1.33
CA ILE A 79 -10.70 18.24 -2.07
C ILE A 79 -10.99 18.48 -3.54
N ARG A 80 -10.06 19.12 -4.25
CA ARG A 80 -10.16 19.31 -5.70
C ARG A 80 -9.80 18.03 -6.41
N ASP A 81 -10.51 17.71 -7.46
CA ASP A 81 -10.17 16.65 -8.41
C ASP A 81 -8.98 17.02 -9.31
N CYS A 82 -8.46 16.06 -10.06
CA CYS A 82 -7.40 16.27 -11.02
C CYS A 82 -7.97 16.96 -12.27
N LEU A 83 -7.41 18.10 -12.66
CA LEU A 83 -7.82 18.86 -13.85
C LEU A 83 -7.11 18.41 -15.14
N GLY A 84 -6.20 17.42 -15.08
CA GLY A 84 -5.41 17.01 -16.24
C GLY A 84 -4.55 18.13 -16.82
N CYS A 85 -4.18 19.13 -16.03
CA CYS A 85 -3.56 20.38 -16.49
C CYS A 85 -2.10 20.24 -16.97
N GLY A 86 -1.46 19.08 -16.80
CA GLY A 86 -0.08 18.83 -17.20
C GLY A 86 1.00 19.61 -16.42
N ARG A 87 0.66 20.26 -15.31
CA ARG A 87 1.58 21.10 -14.52
C ARG A 87 2.21 20.37 -13.32
N CYS A 88 2.15 19.05 -13.30
CA CYS A 88 2.80 18.27 -12.22
C CYS A 88 4.32 18.43 -12.31
N THR A 89 4.96 18.56 -11.16
CA THR A 89 6.42 18.65 -11.01
C THR A 89 6.90 17.58 -10.04
N GLU A 90 8.20 17.45 -9.85
CA GLU A 90 8.77 16.59 -8.80
C GLU A 90 8.32 17.01 -7.40
N ALA A 91 7.95 18.28 -7.20
CA ALA A 91 7.41 18.75 -5.92
C ALA A 91 5.96 18.28 -5.68
N GLY A 92 5.25 17.81 -6.71
CA GLY A 92 3.89 17.29 -6.62
C GLY A 92 2.90 18.00 -7.54
N CYS A 93 1.64 18.05 -7.11
CA CYS A 93 0.54 18.70 -7.83
C CYS A 93 0.65 20.22 -7.73
N ALA A 94 0.52 20.92 -8.87
CA ALA A 94 0.54 22.39 -8.93
C ALA A 94 -0.69 23.05 -8.31
N PHE A 95 -1.78 22.28 -8.09
CA PHE A 95 -2.99 22.76 -7.46
C PHE A 95 -3.08 22.29 -6.02
N GLY A 96 -3.21 23.20 -5.09
CA GLY A 96 -3.48 22.91 -3.71
C GLY A 96 -2.23 22.62 -2.89
N THR A 97 -1.97 23.54 -2.02
CA THR A 97 -0.95 23.43 -0.96
C THR A 97 -1.58 23.09 0.38
N ASP A 98 -2.91 23.13 0.47
CA ASP A 98 -3.72 23.13 1.69
C ASP A 98 -4.67 21.93 1.86
N ASP A 99 -4.71 21.03 0.88
CA ASP A 99 -5.59 19.84 0.90
C ASP A 99 -4.86 18.52 1.23
N GLY A 100 -3.59 18.59 1.62
CA GLY A 100 -2.78 17.46 2.07
C GLY A 100 -2.23 16.55 0.97
N VAL A 101 -2.52 16.79 -0.31
CA VAL A 101 -2.06 15.94 -1.43
C VAL A 101 -0.53 15.93 -1.52
N ASN A 102 0.10 17.10 -1.52
CA ASN A 102 1.56 17.19 -1.65
C ASN A 102 2.29 16.69 -0.39
N ASP A 103 1.71 16.92 0.78
CA ASP A 103 2.24 16.36 2.04
C ASP A 103 2.19 14.84 2.04
N PHE A 104 1.10 14.25 1.51
CA PHE A 104 0.99 12.81 1.37
C PHE A 104 2.03 12.25 0.41
N ILE A 105 2.28 12.92 -0.73
CA ILE A 105 3.33 12.53 -1.68
C ILE A 105 4.72 12.60 -1.03
N ALA A 106 5.00 13.63 -0.24
CA ALA A 106 6.27 13.74 0.50
C ALA A 106 6.45 12.57 1.47
N LYS A 107 5.42 12.23 2.27
CA LYS A 107 5.41 11.07 3.16
C LYS A 107 5.53 9.74 2.42
N ALA A 108 4.93 9.63 1.22
CA ALA A 108 4.98 8.42 0.40
C ALA A 108 6.39 8.08 -0.09
N ARG A 109 7.26 9.07 -0.28
CA ARG A 109 8.67 8.83 -0.63
C ARG A 109 9.41 8.04 0.45
N GLU A 110 9.08 8.30 1.71
CA GLU A 110 9.69 7.68 2.90
C GLU A 110 9.04 6.34 3.30
N ALA A 111 7.85 6.03 2.77
CA ALA A 111 7.11 4.83 3.12
C ALA A 111 7.59 3.60 2.32
N ASP A 112 7.47 2.42 2.93
CA ASP A 112 7.84 1.12 2.36
C ASP A 112 6.64 0.34 1.80
N GLY A 113 5.43 0.73 2.17
CA GLY A 113 4.17 0.13 1.70
C GLY A 113 2.98 1.03 1.98
N PHE A 114 1.82 0.68 1.41
CA PHE A 114 0.64 1.53 1.43
C PHE A 114 -0.64 0.75 1.71
N VAL A 115 -1.60 1.39 2.39
CA VAL A 115 -2.97 0.89 2.51
C VAL A 115 -3.95 2.03 2.29
N PHE A 116 -4.88 1.86 1.34
CA PHE A 116 -5.93 2.85 1.06
C PHE A 116 -7.27 2.32 1.48
N GLY A 117 -7.86 2.94 2.50
CA GLY A 117 -9.16 2.56 3.05
C GLY A 117 -10.26 3.54 2.65
N THR A 118 -11.40 3.02 2.19
CA THR A 118 -12.54 3.81 1.75
C THR A 118 -13.83 3.35 2.41
N PRO A 119 -14.73 4.27 2.79
CA PRO A 119 -16.13 3.94 2.96
C PRO A 119 -16.76 3.74 1.57
N VAL A 120 -17.80 2.91 1.52
CA VAL A 120 -18.56 2.67 0.28
C VAL A 120 -19.77 3.59 0.20
N TYR A 121 -19.88 4.35 -0.87
CA TYR A 121 -21.04 5.16 -1.22
C TYR A 121 -21.53 4.79 -2.61
N TYR A 122 -22.82 4.41 -2.74
CA TYR A 122 -23.41 3.99 -4.00
C TYR A 122 -22.60 2.90 -4.73
N ALA A 123 -22.16 1.88 -3.97
CA ALA A 123 -21.31 0.79 -4.43
C ALA A 123 -19.97 1.24 -5.04
N HIS A 124 -19.44 2.39 -4.63
CA HIS A 124 -18.21 3.00 -5.12
C HIS A 124 -17.35 3.54 -3.97
N PRO A 125 -16.03 3.71 -4.14
CA PRO A 125 -15.22 4.43 -3.17
C PRO A 125 -15.76 5.85 -2.96
N SER A 126 -15.49 6.45 -1.81
CA SER A 126 -15.84 7.86 -1.61
C SER A 126 -15.21 8.72 -2.71
N GLY A 127 -15.97 9.66 -3.29
CA GLY A 127 -15.43 10.60 -4.28
C GLY A 127 -14.21 11.37 -3.75
N ARG A 128 -14.17 11.58 -2.45
CA ARG A 128 -13.08 12.23 -1.74
C ARG A 128 -11.75 11.51 -1.87
N ILE A 129 -11.72 10.19 -1.66
CA ILE A 129 -10.49 9.41 -1.80
C ILE A 129 -10.06 9.36 -3.26
N LEU A 130 -10.99 9.29 -4.21
CA LEU A 130 -10.67 9.27 -5.63
C LEU A 130 -10.04 10.59 -6.08
N SER A 131 -10.66 11.73 -5.78
CA SER A 131 -10.09 13.05 -6.10
C SER A 131 -8.69 13.24 -5.50
N PHE A 132 -8.48 12.73 -4.29
CA PHE A 132 -7.18 12.77 -3.63
C PHE A 132 -6.15 11.88 -4.33
N LEU A 133 -6.49 10.60 -4.59
CA LEU A 133 -5.59 9.64 -5.21
C LEU A 133 -5.29 9.96 -6.67
N ASP A 134 -6.26 10.47 -7.44
CA ASP A 134 -6.01 10.89 -8.82
C ASP A 134 -4.88 11.92 -8.89
N ARG A 135 -4.88 12.90 -7.98
CA ARG A 135 -3.82 13.91 -7.90
C ARG A 135 -2.51 13.34 -7.35
N VAL A 136 -2.58 12.51 -6.32
CA VAL A 136 -1.40 11.85 -5.73
C VAL A 136 -0.68 11.00 -6.77
N PHE A 137 -1.40 10.13 -7.49
CA PHE A 137 -0.78 9.23 -8.46
C PHE A 137 -0.40 9.93 -9.76
N TYR A 138 -1.16 10.94 -10.19
CA TYR A 138 -0.82 11.69 -11.40
C TYR A 138 0.46 12.52 -11.22
N SER A 139 0.69 13.06 -10.03
CA SER A 139 1.85 13.92 -9.76
C SER A 139 2.99 13.24 -9.01
N GLY A 140 2.73 12.14 -8.28
CA GLY A 140 3.68 11.50 -7.39
C GLY A 140 3.91 10.00 -7.60
N SER A 141 3.51 9.43 -8.77
CA SER A 141 3.56 7.97 -9.00
C SER A 141 4.91 7.33 -8.74
N GLY A 142 6.01 8.02 -8.97
CA GLY A 142 7.37 7.52 -8.69
C GLY A 142 7.63 7.21 -7.20
N ALA A 143 6.87 7.81 -6.27
CA ALA A 143 6.98 7.52 -4.84
C ALA A 143 6.42 6.14 -4.47
N PHE A 144 5.62 5.53 -5.33
CA PHE A 144 4.86 4.30 -5.07
C PHE A 144 5.41 3.07 -5.77
N ALA A 145 6.07 3.24 -6.92
CA ALA A 145 6.53 2.14 -7.77
C ALA A 145 7.35 1.09 -7.00
N PHE A 146 7.04 -0.18 -7.26
CA PHE A 146 7.66 -1.36 -6.65
C PHE A 146 7.51 -1.47 -5.12
N LYS A 147 6.69 -0.66 -4.50
CA LYS A 147 6.31 -0.79 -3.09
C LYS A 147 4.96 -1.49 -2.98
N PRO A 148 4.75 -2.44 -2.04
CA PRO A 148 3.50 -3.16 -1.92
C PRO A 148 2.36 -2.25 -1.46
N GLY A 149 1.17 -2.48 -2.00
CA GLY A 149 -0.03 -1.72 -1.67
C GLY A 149 -1.27 -2.60 -1.49
N ALA A 150 -2.21 -2.14 -0.68
CA ALA A 150 -3.49 -2.80 -0.46
C ALA A 150 -4.66 -1.82 -0.41
N ALA A 151 -5.79 -2.22 -0.97
CA ALA A 151 -7.07 -1.52 -0.81
C ALA A 151 -7.89 -2.16 0.31
N VAL A 152 -8.70 -1.34 0.99
CA VAL A 152 -9.68 -1.78 1.99
C VAL A 152 -10.99 -1.05 1.76
N ALA A 153 -12.09 -1.78 1.66
CA ALA A 153 -13.42 -1.21 1.51
C ALA A 153 -14.29 -1.51 2.74
N VAL A 154 -14.96 -0.48 3.26
CA VAL A 154 -15.80 -0.58 4.45
C VAL A 154 -17.21 -0.14 4.14
N ALA A 155 -18.19 -1.01 4.36
CA ALA A 155 -19.59 -0.75 4.04
C ALA A 155 -20.53 -1.31 5.10
N ARG A 156 -21.77 -0.83 5.08
CA ARG A 156 -22.85 -1.49 5.80
C ARG A 156 -23.14 -2.88 5.24
N ARG A 157 -23.15 -3.04 3.90
CA ARG A 157 -23.52 -4.29 3.22
C ARG A 157 -22.89 -4.43 1.85
N GLY A 158 -23.54 -3.96 0.78
CA GLY A 158 -23.11 -4.16 -0.61
C GLY A 158 -22.15 -3.10 -1.12
N GLY A 159 -21.47 -3.41 -2.25
CA GLY A 159 -20.61 -2.47 -2.98
C GLY A 159 -19.13 -2.46 -2.56
N THR A 160 -18.76 -3.31 -1.62
CA THR A 160 -17.38 -3.42 -1.16
C THR A 160 -16.44 -3.94 -2.25
N SER A 161 -16.81 -5.01 -2.97
CA SER A 161 -15.97 -5.57 -4.05
C SER A 161 -15.71 -4.56 -5.16
N ALA A 162 -16.78 -3.88 -5.63
CA ALA A 162 -16.63 -2.85 -6.66
C ALA A 162 -15.72 -1.69 -6.20
N SER A 163 -15.83 -1.27 -4.95
CA SER A 163 -14.97 -0.23 -4.39
C SER A 163 -13.53 -0.69 -4.24
N PHE A 164 -13.32 -1.94 -3.84
CA PHE A 164 -12.00 -2.57 -3.75
C PHE A 164 -11.31 -2.63 -5.12
N ASP A 165 -12.03 -3.03 -6.17
CA ASP A 165 -11.50 -3.12 -7.53
C ASP A 165 -11.07 -1.76 -8.08
N VAL A 166 -11.83 -0.70 -7.78
CA VAL A 166 -11.47 0.67 -8.21
C VAL A 166 -10.14 1.10 -7.59
N LEU A 167 -9.95 0.89 -6.30
CA LEU A 167 -8.70 1.28 -5.62
C LEU A 167 -7.50 0.45 -6.09
N ASN A 168 -7.68 -0.83 -6.39
CA ASN A 168 -6.59 -1.68 -6.89
C ASN A 168 -6.04 -1.23 -8.25
N LYS A 169 -6.78 -0.47 -9.04
CA LYS A 169 -6.31 0.07 -10.33
C LYS A 169 -5.14 1.05 -10.15
N TYR A 170 -5.12 1.83 -9.06
CA TYR A 170 -4.00 2.72 -8.75
C TYR A 170 -2.69 1.94 -8.55
N PHE A 171 -2.76 0.80 -7.88
CA PHE A 171 -1.60 -0.05 -7.67
C PHE A 171 -1.14 -0.69 -8.98
N GLY A 172 -2.08 -1.27 -9.75
CA GLY A 172 -1.76 -1.96 -11.00
C GLY A 172 -1.03 -1.09 -12.01
N ILE A 173 -1.52 0.13 -12.27
CA ILE A 173 -0.90 1.05 -13.23
C ILE A 173 0.46 1.60 -12.73
N SER A 174 0.73 1.53 -11.44
CA SER A 174 1.91 2.12 -10.81
C SER A 174 3.02 1.11 -10.50
N SER A 175 2.97 -0.09 -11.10
CA SER A 175 3.93 -1.17 -10.87
C SER A 175 4.06 -1.58 -9.40
N MET A 176 2.97 -1.51 -8.65
CA MET A 176 2.93 -1.88 -7.24
C MET A 176 2.44 -3.31 -7.08
N PRO A 177 3.11 -4.18 -6.30
CA PRO A 177 2.54 -5.46 -5.90
C PRO A 177 1.27 -5.25 -5.08
N VAL A 178 0.15 -5.82 -5.53
CA VAL A 178 -1.12 -5.78 -4.79
C VAL A 178 -1.12 -6.87 -3.73
N VAL A 179 -1.42 -6.48 -2.49
CA VAL A 179 -1.40 -7.40 -1.34
C VAL A 179 -2.80 -7.90 -1.05
N GLY A 180 -2.97 -9.22 -1.14
CA GLY A 180 -4.19 -9.89 -0.73
C GLY A 180 -4.17 -10.34 0.73
N SER A 181 -5.33 -10.78 1.22
CA SER A 181 -5.51 -11.42 2.51
C SER A 181 -6.06 -12.84 2.34
N THR A 182 -6.74 -13.37 3.34
CA THR A 182 -7.46 -14.66 3.30
C THR A 182 -8.85 -14.56 2.66
N TYR A 183 -9.30 -13.34 2.42
CA TYR A 183 -10.50 -12.97 1.67
C TYR A 183 -10.27 -11.59 1.02
N TRP A 184 -11.20 -11.06 0.24
CA TRP A 184 -11.14 -9.66 -0.19
C TRP A 184 -11.07 -8.75 1.03
N ASN A 185 -10.32 -7.67 0.96
CA ASN A 185 -10.04 -6.79 2.09
C ASN A 185 -11.28 -5.91 2.41
N LEU A 186 -12.28 -6.51 3.00
CA LEU A 186 -13.59 -5.93 3.30
C LEU A 186 -13.86 -5.95 4.79
N VAL A 187 -14.54 -4.91 5.29
CA VAL A 187 -15.05 -4.85 6.67
C VAL A 187 -16.48 -4.27 6.64
N HIS A 188 -17.34 -4.77 7.50
CA HIS A 188 -18.72 -4.34 7.57
C HIS A 188 -19.02 -3.59 8.87
N GLY A 189 -19.89 -2.59 8.77
CA GLY A 189 -20.40 -1.79 9.89
C GLY A 189 -21.22 -0.61 9.38
N ALA A 190 -22.40 -0.41 9.94
CA ALA A 190 -23.34 0.66 9.57
C ALA A 190 -23.17 1.88 10.45
N ARG A 191 -23.25 1.70 11.77
CA ARG A 191 -23.08 2.76 12.77
C ARG A 191 -21.60 2.97 13.06
N ALA A 192 -21.29 4.11 13.64
CA ALA A 192 -19.92 4.40 14.09
C ALA A 192 -19.49 3.35 15.14
N GLY A 193 -18.35 2.72 14.90
CA GLY A 193 -17.80 1.70 15.78
C GLY A 193 -18.19 0.25 15.46
N GLU A 194 -19.24 -0.02 14.73
CA GLU A 194 -19.72 -1.39 14.42
C GLU A 194 -18.68 -2.25 13.67
N ALA A 195 -17.76 -1.66 12.94
CA ALA A 195 -16.67 -2.42 12.33
C ALA A 195 -15.81 -3.20 13.35
N ALA A 196 -15.83 -2.81 14.61
CA ALA A 196 -15.16 -3.54 15.68
C ALA A 196 -15.85 -4.88 16.03
N GLU A 197 -17.10 -5.06 15.61
CA GLU A 197 -17.90 -6.27 15.82
C GLU A 197 -17.80 -7.24 14.63
N ASP A 198 -17.25 -6.82 13.49
CA ASP A 198 -17.02 -7.68 12.32
C ASP A 198 -15.76 -8.55 12.54
N ALA A 199 -15.95 -9.67 13.23
CA ALA A 199 -14.87 -10.57 13.60
C ALA A 199 -14.11 -11.13 12.39
N GLU A 200 -14.80 -11.46 11.28
CA GLU A 200 -14.19 -11.96 10.05
C GLU A 200 -13.44 -10.84 9.31
N GLY A 201 -14.06 -9.66 9.18
CA GLY A 201 -13.42 -8.51 8.60
C GLY A 201 -12.14 -8.10 9.33
N LEU A 202 -12.16 -8.04 10.66
CA LEU A 202 -10.97 -7.76 11.46
C LEU A 202 -9.90 -8.86 11.36
N GLN A 203 -10.30 -10.14 11.30
CA GLN A 203 -9.37 -11.24 11.03
C GLN A 203 -8.71 -11.06 9.65
N THR A 204 -9.47 -10.71 8.64
CA THR A 204 -8.99 -10.39 7.29
C THR A 204 -7.98 -9.23 7.33
N MET A 205 -8.25 -8.18 8.09
CA MET A 205 -7.32 -7.04 8.26
C MET A 205 -6.01 -7.46 8.95
N ARG A 206 -6.06 -8.30 9.98
CA ARG A 206 -4.84 -8.84 10.62
C ARG A 206 -4.01 -9.68 9.65
N ASN A 207 -4.65 -10.53 8.85
CA ASN A 207 -3.96 -11.34 7.84
C ASN A 207 -3.37 -10.45 6.73
N LEU A 208 -4.08 -9.41 6.31
CA LEU A 208 -3.54 -8.40 5.39
C LEU A 208 -2.29 -7.73 5.96
N GLY A 209 -2.31 -7.36 7.24
CA GLY A 209 -1.14 -6.77 7.93
C GLY A 209 0.07 -7.70 7.90
N ARG A 210 -0.12 -9.00 8.15
CA ARG A 210 0.96 -10.02 8.08
C ARG A 210 1.51 -10.16 6.65
N ASN A 211 0.63 -10.25 5.66
CA ASN A 211 1.02 -10.42 4.27
C ASN A 211 1.78 -9.18 3.76
N LEU A 212 1.31 -7.98 4.12
CA LEU A 212 1.98 -6.73 3.79
C LEU A 212 3.36 -6.64 4.45
N ALA A 213 3.45 -6.99 5.73
CA ALA A 213 4.73 -7.04 6.44
C ALA A 213 5.71 -8.03 5.81
N TYR A 214 5.23 -9.20 5.42
CA TYR A 214 6.04 -10.21 4.72
C TYR A 214 6.63 -9.67 3.43
N LEU A 215 5.82 -9.05 2.57
CA LEU A 215 6.29 -8.50 1.30
C LEU A 215 7.27 -7.33 1.48
N ILE A 216 7.04 -6.46 2.45
CA ILE A 216 7.97 -5.37 2.78
C ILE A 216 9.33 -5.95 3.23
N LYS A 217 9.32 -6.95 4.11
CA LYS A 217 10.54 -7.64 4.57
C LYS A 217 11.27 -8.35 3.42
N CYS A 218 10.54 -9.03 2.53
CA CYS A 218 11.11 -9.67 1.35
C CYS A 218 11.77 -8.66 0.41
N ARG A 219 11.10 -7.52 0.15
CA ARG A 219 11.63 -6.44 -0.67
C ARG A 219 12.91 -5.86 -0.06
N GLU A 220 12.92 -5.63 1.24
CA GLU A 220 14.11 -5.12 1.93
C GLU A 220 15.24 -6.14 1.91
N ALA A 221 14.97 -7.42 2.15
CA ALA A 221 15.95 -8.49 2.04
C ALA A 221 16.54 -8.59 0.62
N GLY A 222 15.70 -8.48 -0.42
CA GLY A 222 16.15 -8.42 -1.81
C GLY A 222 17.04 -7.22 -2.08
N ARG A 223 16.65 -6.02 -1.64
CA ARG A 223 17.46 -4.81 -1.77
C ARG A 223 18.84 -4.97 -1.11
N LEU A 224 18.88 -5.52 0.09
CA LEU A 224 20.13 -5.76 0.83
C LEU A 224 20.99 -6.86 0.18
N ALA A 225 20.37 -7.81 -0.50
CA ALA A 225 21.06 -8.83 -1.29
C ALA A 225 21.52 -8.32 -2.68
N GLY A 226 21.23 -7.06 -3.03
CA GLY A 226 21.63 -6.47 -4.32
C GLY A 226 20.72 -6.81 -5.48
N VAL A 227 19.48 -7.31 -5.24
CA VAL A 227 18.50 -7.56 -6.30
C VAL A 227 18.08 -6.21 -6.89
N PRO A 228 18.31 -5.96 -8.20
CA PRO A 228 17.93 -4.70 -8.83
C PRO A 228 16.42 -4.59 -8.98
N LEU A 229 15.90 -3.36 -9.01
CA LEU A 229 14.52 -3.12 -9.43
C LEU A 229 14.39 -3.40 -10.93
N PRO A 230 13.21 -3.87 -11.39
CA PRO A 230 12.97 -4.10 -12.82
C PRO A 230 13.13 -2.82 -13.64
N GLU A 231 13.75 -2.94 -14.80
CA GLU A 231 13.76 -1.87 -15.80
C GLU A 231 12.36 -1.70 -16.39
N THR A 232 11.96 -0.44 -16.60
CA THR A 232 10.65 -0.12 -17.15
C THR A 232 10.79 0.44 -18.56
N GLU A 233 10.29 -0.28 -19.55
CA GLU A 233 10.19 0.22 -20.92
C GLU A 233 9.05 1.24 -21.05
N ARG A 234 9.31 2.35 -21.73
CA ARG A 234 8.32 3.42 -22.00
C ARG A 234 8.45 3.97 -23.44
N GLY A 235 9.06 3.22 -24.34
CA GLY A 235 9.37 3.64 -25.73
C GLY A 235 8.14 3.77 -26.64
N HIS A 236 7.06 3.05 -26.33
CA HIS A 236 5.88 3.02 -27.16
C HIS A 236 4.65 3.56 -26.44
N ARG A 237 3.91 4.45 -27.11
CA ARG A 237 2.61 4.95 -26.66
C ARG A 237 1.57 4.76 -27.75
N THR A 238 0.49 4.07 -27.44
CA THR A 238 -0.65 3.96 -28.33
C THR A 238 -1.39 5.31 -28.37
N ASN A 239 -1.55 5.86 -29.57
CA ASN A 239 -2.40 7.00 -29.83
C ASN A 239 -3.35 6.65 -30.97
N PHE A 240 -4.66 6.65 -30.70
CA PHE A 240 -5.69 6.33 -31.69
C PHE A 240 -6.07 7.52 -32.59
N ILE A 241 -5.57 8.71 -32.28
CA ILE A 241 -5.72 9.91 -33.12
C ILE A 241 -4.41 10.10 -33.88
N ARG A 242 -4.46 9.99 -35.19
CA ARG A 242 -3.34 10.15 -36.11
C ARG A 242 -3.47 11.46 -36.85
#